data_5a20f6dc8dffa1ad9373656d7ebcea1f
#
_entry.id   5a20f6dc8dffa1ad9373656d7ebcea1f
#
_cell.length_a   1.000
_cell.length_b   1.000
_cell.length_c   1.000
_cell.angle_alpha   90.00
_cell.angle_beta   90.00
_cell.angle_gamma   90.00
#
_symmetry.space_group_name_H-M   'P 1'
#
loop_
_entity.id
_entity.type
_entity.pdbx_description
1 polymer ?
#
loop_
_entity_poly.entity_id
_entity_poly.type
_entity_poly.pdbx_seq_one_letter_code
_entity_poly.pdbx_strand_id
1 'polypeptide(L)'
;MKTRDKIVIAALDLFSVGGYSRVSVKDIAAAVGIKDASLYKHFKGKAAIFNTIVTEMGERMAEMSHRLSLPDANETNATSFYAALNADTLVALSRQVFLFYWKDDFAAKYRRMLSMEQFYNPEVCAIYRKTFMSDALEYQTTVFAQLIQCGAFIPGDPQVMAMNFYAPIFLLLSRYDGFPEKEAEALALLDAQVRAFYRIYRRGTDTPHNTKASGL
;
A
#
# COMPACT_ATOMS: atom_id res chain seq x y z
N MET A 1 8.57 -22.81 -13.34
CA MET A 1 8.40 -21.39 -13.71
C MET A 1 8.69 -21.22 -15.20
N LYS A 2 7.78 -20.59 -15.94
CA LYS A 2 7.92 -20.37 -17.40
C LYS A 2 9.01 -19.32 -17.68
N THR A 3 9.63 -19.33 -18.87
CA THR A 3 10.67 -18.36 -19.24
C THR A 3 10.17 -16.91 -19.16
N ARG A 4 8.92 -16.67 -19.51
CA ARG A 4 8.28 -15.35 -19.42
C ARG A 4 8.30 -14.82 -17.99
N ASP A 5 7.96 -15.65 -17.01
CA ASP A 5 7.94 -15.27 -15.59
C ASP A 5 9.36 -15.00 -15.06
N LYS A 6 10.35 -15.81 -15.50
CA LYS A 6 11.77 -15.56 -15.17
C LYS A 6 12.24 -14.20 -15.66
N ILE A 7 11.82 -13.79 -16.86
CA ILE A 7 12.17 -12.47 -17.43
C ILE A 7 11.56 -11.35 -16.58
N VAL A 8 10.30 -11.47 -16.14
CA VAL A 8 9.62 -10.46 -15.32
C VAL A 8 10.32 -10.31 -13.97
N ILE A 9 10.64 -11.42 -13.30
CA ILE A 9 11.31 -11.41 -12.00
C ILE A 9 12.72 -10.83 -12.14
N ALA A 10 13.52 -11.29 -13.10
CA ALA A 10 14.87 -10.77 -13.32
C ALA A 10 14.87 -9.27 -13.66
N ALA A 11 13.90 -8.82 -14.45
CA ALA A 11 13.74 -7.40 -14.75
C ALA A 11 13.41 -6.58 -13.50
N LEU A 12 12.48 -7.05 -12.67
CA LEU A 12 12.11 -6.39 -11.42
C LEU A 12 13.30 -6.32 -10.46
N ASP A 13 14.10 -7.41 -10.35
CA ASP A 13 15.32 -7.45 -9.56
C ASP A 13 16.30 -6.35 -10.01
N LEU A 14 16.58 -6.29 -11.30
CA LEU A 14 17.51 -5.30 -11.87
C LEU A 14 16.95 -3.87 -11.73
N PHE A 15 15.66 -3.67 -12.01
CA PHE A 15 15.05 -2.33 -11.91
C PHE A 15 15.00 -1.82 -10.48
N SER A 16 14.81 -2.69 -9.50
CA SER A 16 14.75 -2.32 -8.08
C SER A 16 16.10 -1.91 -7.48
N VAL A 17 17.19 -2.21 -8.16
CA VAL A 17 18.58 -1.86 -7.75
C VAL A 17 19.18 -0.78 -8.64
N GLY A 18 19.06 -0.94 -9.96
CA GLY A 18 19.71 -0.07 -10.96
C GLY A 18 18.83 1.06 -11.50
N GLY A 19 17.51 1.03 -11.24
CA GLY A 19 16.52 1.90 -11.87
C GLY A 19 16.07 1.40 -13.25
N TYR A 20 14.83 1.67 -13.61
CA TYR A 20 14.27 1.26 -14.90
C TYR A 20 15.05 1.83 -16.08
N SER A 21 15.40 3.12 -16.04
CA SER A 21 16.05 3.80 -17.17
C SER A 21 17.41 3.21 -17.54
N ARG A 22 18.20 2.80 -16.56
CA ARG A 22 19.58 2.32 -16.74
C ARG A 22 19.71 0.87 -17.19
N VAL A 23 18.73 0.04 -16.89
CA VAL A 23 18.74 -1.39 -17.23
C VAL A 23 18.32 -1.59 -18.68
N SER A 24 19.09 -2.36 -19.45
CA SER A 24 18.79 -2.72 -20.83
C SER A 24 18.12 -4.08 -20.97
N VAL A 25 17.48 -4.34 -22.12
CA VAL A 25 16.97 -5.67 -22.45
C VAL A 25 18.07 -6.75 -22.46
N LYS A 26 19.29 -6.35 -22.83
CA LYS A 26 20.46 -7.24 -22.83
C LYS A 26 20.85 -7.66 -21.41
N ASP A 27 20.79 -6.74 -20.45
CA ASP A 27 21.08 -7.05 -19.04
C ASP A 27 20.06 -8.05 -18.50
N ILE A 28 18.77 -7.87 -18.84
CA ILE A 28 17.70 -8.79 -18.44
C ILE A 28 17.90 -10.17 -19.07
N ALA A 29 18.21 -10.23 -20.37
CA ALA A 29 18.47 -11.50 -21.06
C ALA A 29 19.66 -12.24 -20.44
N ALA A 30 20.74 -11.53 -20.12
CA ALA A 30 21.90 -12.08 -19.45
C ALA A 30 21.58 -12.63 -18.05
N ALA A 31 20.79 -11.88 -17.25
CA ALA A 31 20.35 -12.32 -15.92
C ALA A 31 19.51 -13.60 -15.94
N VAL A 32 18.73 -13.80 -17.00
CA VAL A 32 17.93 -15.04 -17.21
C VAL A 32 18.74 -16.17 -17.83
N GLY A 33 19.93 -15.87 -18.38
CA GLY A 33 20.76 -16.86 -19.10
C GLY A 33 20.24 -17.19 -20.49
N ILE A 34 19.60 -16.24 -21.18
CA ILE A 34 19.06 -16.42 -22.53
C ILE A 34 19.68 -15.42 -23.52
N LYS A 35 19.61 -15.71 -24.83
CA LYS A 35 19.99 -14.76 -25.86
C LYS A 35 18.94 -13.64 -26.01
N ASP A 36 19.36 -12.43 -26.37
CA ASP A 36 18.46 -11.28 -26.61
C ASP A 36 17.32 -11.64 -27.57
N ALA A 37 17.62 -12.33 -28.67
CA ALA A 37 16.62 -12.78 -29.62
C ALA A 37 15.57 -13.71 -29.00
N SER A 38 15.91 -14.46 -27.95
CA SER A 38 14.96 -15.31 -27.22
C SER A 38 14.07 -14.48 -26.32
N LEU A 39 14.57 -13.39 -25.72
CA LEU A 39 13.77 -12.47 -24.95
C LEU A 39 12.70 -11.79 -25.79
N TYR A 40 13.06 -11.36 -27.01
CA TYR A 40 12.12 -10.73 -27.95
C TYR A 40 10.99 -11.64 -28.43
N LYS A 41 11.12 -12.99 -28.29
CA LYS A 41 10.00 -13.92 -28.50
C LYS A 41 8.92 -13.82 -27.42
N HIS A 42 9.27 -13.33 -26.22
CA HIS A 42 8.38 -13.20 -25.06
C HIS A 42 7.86 -11.79 -24.86
N PHE A 43 8.68 -10.77 -25.13
CA PHE A 43 8.36 -9.35 -24.90
C PHE A 43 8.87 -8.48 -26.05
N LYS A 44 8.03 -7.54 -26.49
CA LYS A 44 8.39 -6.58 -27.56
C LYS A 44 9.48 -5.57 -27.16
N GLY A 45 9.90 -5.55 -25.91
CA GLY A 45 10.90 -4.64 -25.37
C GLY A 45 10.74 -4.39 -23.87
N LYS A 46 11.59 -3.53 -23.32
CA LYS A 46 11.65 -3.20 -21.90
C LYS A 46 10.33 -2.65 -21.35
N ALA A 47 9.66 -1.79 -22.11
CA ALA A 47 8.36 -1.24 -21.72
C ALA A 47 7.27 -2.33 -21.57
N ALA A 48 7.26 -3.33 -22.42
CA ALA A 48 6.31 -4.45 -22.31
C ALA A 48 6.56 -5.30 -21.05
N ILE A 49 7.81 -5.45 -20.64
CA ILE A 49 8.18 -6.13 -19.39
C ILE A 49 7.72 -5.29 -18.20
N PHE A 50 8.01 -3.98 -18.21
CA PHE A 50 7.60 -3.05 -17.17
C PHE A 50 6.07 -3.03 -16.98
N ASN A 51 5.31 -2.94 -18.07
CA ASN A 51 3.85 -2.98 -18.01
C ASN A 51 3.32 -4.30 -17.43
N THR A 52 4.01 -5.43 -17.71
CA THR A 52 3.67 -6.71 -17.09
C THR A 52 3.92 -6.69 -15.59
N ILE A 53 5.01 -6.08 -15.13
CA ILE A 53 5.28 -5.91 -13.70
C ILE A 53 4.19 -5.07 -13.03
N VAL A 54 3.77 -3.97 -13.66
CA VAL A 54 2.68 -3.12 -13.14
C VAL A 54 1.36 -3.89 -13.05
N THR A 55 1.01 -4.66 -14.08
CA THR A 55 -0.20 -5.50 -14.09
C THR A 55 -0.15 -6.56 -12.99
N GLU A 56 0.96 -7.29 -12.88
CA GLU A 56 1.14 -8.33 -11.85
C GLU A 56 1.07 -7.74 -10.42
N MET A 57 1.59 -6.52 -10.22
CA MET A 57 1.44 -5.85 -8.93
C MET A 57 -0.03 -5.54 -8.62
N GLY A 58 -0.80 -5.09 -9.60
CA GLY A 58 -2.24 -4.88 -9.45
C GLY A 58 -2.98 -6.16 -9.05
N GLU A 59 -2.67 -7.29 -9.69
CA GLU A 59 -3.24 -8.60 -9.36
C GLU A 59 -2.89 -9.02 -7.91
N ARG A 60 -1.63 -8.84 -7.49
CA ARG A 60 -1.18 -9.14 -6.12
C ARG A 60 -1.84 -8.25 -5.07
N MET A 61 -2.08 -6.98 -5.38
CA MET A 61 -2.82 -6.06 -4.51
C MET A 61 -4.28 -6.51 -4.36
N ALA A 62 -4.93 -6.88 -5.46
CA ALA A 62 -6.30 -7.39 -5.44
C ALA A 62 -6.40 -8.70 -4.64
N GLU A 63 -5.45 -9.63 -4.83
CA GLU A 63 -5.38 -10.87 -4.07
C GLU A 63 -5.16 -10.62 -2.56
N MET A 64 -4.29 -9.69 -2.20
CA MET A 64 -4.07 -9.28 -0.81
C MET A 64 -5.35 -8.70 -0.20
N SER A 65 -6.02 -7.78 -0.89
CA SER A 65 -7.29 -7.19 -0.43
C SER A 65 -8.37 -8.25 -0.25
N HIS A 66 -8.50 -9.18 -1.19
CA HIS A 66 -9.44 -10.30 -1.10
C HIS A 66 -9.13 -11.22 0.10
N ARG A 67 -7.86 -11.58 0.30
CA ARG A 67 -7.42 -12.42 1.44
C ARG A 67 -7.71 -11.75 2.79
N LEU A 68 -7.59 -10.44 2.87
CA LEU A 68 -7.90 -9.65 4.06
C LEU A 68 -9.40 -9.30 4.17
N SER A 69 -10.21 -9.72 3.20
CA SER A 69 -11.64 -9.37 3.10
C SER A 69 -11.89 -7.86 3.18
N LEU A 70 -10.94 -7.06 2.64
CA LEU A 70 -11.10 -5.61 2.58
C LEU A 70 -12.13 -5.27 1.50
N PRO A 71 -13.24 -4.60 1.85
CA PRO A 71 -14.22 -4.16 0.87
C PRO A 71 -13.65 -3.02 0.02
N ASP A 72 -14.12 -2.88 -1.22
CA ASP A 72 -13.93 -1.62 -1.94
C ASP A 72 -14.60 -0.47 -1.16
N ALA A 73 -14.00 0.71 -1.15
CA ALA A 73 -14.52 1.85 -0.38
C ALA A 73 -15.96 2.24 -0.76
N ASN A 74 -16.38 1.93 -1.98
CA ASN A 74 -17.73 2.22 -2.49
C ASN A 74 -18.69 1.03 -2.36
N GLU A 75 -18.27 -0.12 -1.83
CA GLU A 75 -19.16 -1.23 -1.60
C GLU A 75 -20.14 -0.94 -0.46
N THR A 76 -21.35 -1.47 -0.58
CA THR A 76 -22.44 -1.25 0.38
C THR A 76 -22.09 -1.67 1.81
N ASN A 77 -21.21 -2.66 1.97
CA ASN A 77 -20.77 -3.19 3.27
C ASN A 77 -19.54 -2.48 3.83
N ALA A 78 -18.87 -1.60 3.08
CA ALA A 78 -17.62 -0.98 3.51
C ALA A 78 -17.78 -0.20 4.82
N THR A 79 -18.83 0.63 4.92
CA THR A 79 -19.10 1.43 6.11
C THR A 79 -19.30 0.53 7.34
N SER A 80 -20.11 -0.51 7.24
CA SER A 80 -20.37 -1.44 8.36
C SER A 80 -19.12 -2.23 8.75
N PHE A 81 -18.33 -2.67 7.76
CA PHE A 81 -17.08 -3.36 8.00
C PHE A 81 -16.09 -2.49 8.81
N TYR A 82 -15.82 -1.27 8.34
CA TYR A 82 -14.85 -0.39 9.02
C TYR A 82 -15.40 0.16 10.34
N ALA A 83 -16.71 0.41 10.46
CA ALA A 83 -17.33 0.83 11.71
C ALA A 83 -17.28 -0.25 12.80
N ALA A 84 -17.25 -1.52 12.42
CA ALA A 84 -17.16 -2.65 13.36
C ALA A 84 -15.73 -2.90 13.88
N LEU A 85 -14.69 -2.36 13.22
CA LEU A 85 -13.31 -2.58 13.66
C LEU A 85 -13.06 -1.92 15.02
N ASN A 86 -12.45 -2.68 15.92
CA ASN A 86 -11.82 -2.14 17.12
C ASN A 86 -10.33 -1.82 16.86
N ALA A 87 -9.64 -1.24 17.84
CA ALA A 87 -8.24 -0.86 17.71
C ALA A 87 -7.31 -2.06 17.37
N ASP A 88 -7.58 -3.23 17.96
CA ASP A 88 -6.73 -4.41 17.74
C ASP A 88 -6.89 -4.98 16.34
N THR A 89 -8.12 -5.05 15.83
CA THR A 89 -8.39 -5.52 14.47
C THR A 89 -7.87 -4.52 13.43
N LEU A 90 -7.97 -3.22 13.68
CA LEU A 90 -7.37 -2.21 12.80
C LEU A 90 -5.84 -2.31 12.77
N VAL A 91 -5.20 -2.52 13.91
CA VAL A 91 -3.74 -2.79 14.00
C VAL A 91 -3.39 -4.05 13.22
N ALA A 92 -4.11 -5.15 13.40
CA ALA A 92 -3.84 -6.40 12.70
C ALA A 92 -3.93 -6.25 11.18
N LEU A 93 -4.96 -5.57 10.67
CA LEU A 93 -5.11 -5.26 9.24
C LEU A 93 -3.97 -4.36 8.74
N SER A 94 -3.67 -3.29 9.47
CA SER A 94 -2.58 -2.36 9.11
C SER A 94 -1.23 -3.05 9.04
N ARG A 95 -0.94 -3.98 9.97
CA ARG A 95 0.27 -4.81 9.94
C ARG A 95 0.35 -5.66 8.68
N GLN A 96 -0.75 -6.31 8.29
CA GLN A 96 -0.74 -7.18 7.12
C GLN A 96 -0.50 -6.41 5.82
N VAL A 97 -1.15 -5.24 5.67
CA VAL A 97 -0.92 -4.35 4.52
C VAL A 97 0.51 -3.80 4.53
N PHE A 98 1.00 -3.36 5.69
CA PHE A 98 2.36 -2.86 5.85
C PHE A 98 3.41 -3.92 5.49
N LEU A 99 3.26 -5.15 6.02
CA LEU A 99 4.17 -6.26 5.74
C LEU A 99 4.13 -6.68 4.27
N PHE A 100 2.99 -6.62 3.61
CA PHE A 100 2.90 -6.86 2.19
C PHE A 100 3.78 -5.89 1.39
N TYR A 101 3.67 -4.59 1.62
CA TYR A 101 4.51 -3.62 0.90
C TYR A 101 5.98 -3.61 1.31
N TRP A 102 6.29 -4.12 2.50
CA TRP A 102 7.66 -4.10 3.03
C TRP A 102 8.42 -5.40 2.81
N LYS A 103 7.75 -6.56 2.98
CA LYS A 103 8.39 -7.89 3.03
C LYS A 103 8.04 -8.80 1.86
N ASP A 104 6.91 -8.60 1.17
CA ASP A 104 6.67 -9.33 -0.06
C ASP A 104 7.74 -8.93 -1.08
N ASP A 105 8.47 -9.92 -1.60
CA ASP A 105 9.64 -9.68 -2.46
C ASP A 105 9.28 -8.87 -3.71
N PHE A 106 8.14 -9.17 -4.31
CA PHE A 106 7.68 -8.45 -5.51
C PHE A 106 7.21 -7.04 -5.17
N ALA A 107 6.37 -6.87 -4.15
CA ALA A 107 5.82 -5.57 -3.78
C ALA A 107 6.91 -4.60 -3.26
N ALA A 108 7.87 -5.08 -2.47
CA ALA A 108 8.97 -4.28 -1.99
C ALA A 108 9.88 -3.80 -3.13
N LYS A 109 10.22 -4.69 -4.07
CA LYS A 109 11.03 -4.35 -5.26
C LYS A 109 10.28 -3.38 -6.19
N TYR A 110 8.98 -3.62 -6.41
CA TYR A 110 8.13 -2.72 -7.18
C TYR A 110 8.11 -1.31 -6.59
N ARG A 111 7.91 -1.18 -5.29
CA ARG A 111 7.94 0.12 -4.60
C ARG A 111 9.29 0.82 -4.76
N ARG A 112 10.42 0.10 -4.57
CA ARG A 112 11.77 0.66 -4.77
C ARG A 112 12.00 1.13 -6.20
N MET A 113 11.66 0.30 -7.19
CA MET A 113 11.77 0.62 -8.61
C MET A 113 11.06 1.93 -8.93
N LEU A 114 9.80 2.07 -8.54
CA LEU A 114 9.03 3.28 -8.80
C LEU A 114 9.57 4.49 -8.03
N SER A 115 9.97 4.31 -6.75
CA SER A 115 10.52 5.39 -5.93
C SER A 115 11.80 5.99 -6.50
N MET A 116 12.69 5.17 -7.06
CA MET A 116 13.94 5.64 -7.68
C MET A 116 13.70 6.36 -9.00
N GLU A 117 12.78 5.85 -9.81
CA GLU A 117 12.59 6.29 -11.19
C GLU A 117 11.64 7.49 -11.32
N GLN A 118 10.85 7.81 -10.30
CA GLN A 118 9.82 8.86 -10.33
C GLN A 118 10.34 10.25 -10.75
N PHE A 119 11.62 10.53 -10.53
CA PHE A 119 12.22 11.83 -10.83
C PHE A 119 12.79 11.89 -12.25
N TYR A 120 12.94 10.76 -12.93
CA TYR A 120 13.60 10.65 -14.23
C TYR A 120 12.66 10.28 -15.37
N ASN A 121 11.52 9.63 -15.05
CA ASN A 121 10.57 9.13 -16.04
C ASN A 121 9.14 9.58 -15.69
N PRO A 122 8.51 10.43 -16.53
CA PRO A 122 7.15 10.95 -16.28
C PRO A 122 6.08 9.86 -16.19
N GLU A 123 6.17 8.77 -16.99
CA GLU A 123 5.20 7.66 -16.92
C GLU A 123 5.32 6.92 -15.59
N VAL A 124 6.54 6.64 -15.15
CA VAL A 124 6.79 6.00 -13.85
C VAL A 124 6.37 6.90 -12.70
N CYS A 125 6.62 8.22 -12.82
CA CYS A 125 6.15 9.21 -11.87
C CYS A 125 4.62 9.20 -11.72
N ALA A 126 3.89 9.12 -12.84
CA ALA A 126 2.43 9.03 -12.83
C ALA A 126 1.94 7.76 -12.13
N ILE A 127 2.55 6.60 -12.41
CA ILE A 127 2.23 5.33 -11.77
C ILE A 127 2.56 5.38 -10.27
N TYR A 128 3.71 5.91 -9.90
CA TYR A 128 4.11 6.07 -8.50
C TYR A 128 3.11 6.91 -7.70
N ARG A 129 2.78 8.09 -8.24
CA ARG A 129 1.80 8.99 -7.61
C ARG A 129 0.42 8.36 -7.51
N LYS A 130 -0.04 7.71 -8.59
CA LYS A 130 -1.32 7.02 -8.58
C LYS A 130 -1.34 5.94 -7.49
N THR A 131 -0.40 5.01 -7.50
CA THR A 131 -0.40 3.84 -6.61
C THR A 131 -0.20 4.21 -5.13
N PHE A 132 0.79 5.07 -4.83
CA PHE A 132 1.22 5.32 -3.45
C PHE A 132 0.73 6.64 -2.85
N MET A 133 0.04 7.48 -3.62
CA MET A 133 -0.49 8.75 -3.12
C MET A 133 -1.99 8.87 -3.41
N SER A 134 -2.39 8.97 -4.68
CA SER A 134 -3.78 9.28 -5.01
C SER A 134 -4.74 8.17 -4.59
N ASP A 135 -4.55 6.94 -5.10
CA ASP A 135 -5.49 5.84 -4.86
C ASP A 135 -5.58 5.50 -3.36
N ALA A 136 -4.43 5.51 -2.65
CA ALA A 136 -4.39 5.22 -1.22
C ALA A 136 -5.14 6.29 -0.39
N LEU A 137 -4.96 7.58 -0.72
CA LEU A 137 -5.62 8.67 -0.02
C LEU A 137 -7.10 8.76 -0.38
N GLU A 138 -7.49 8.56 -1.64
CA GLU A 138 -8.88 8.57 -2.08
C GLU A 138 -9.68 7.45 -1.41
N TYR A 139 -9.13 6.24 -1.37
CA TYR A 139 -9.75 5.12 -0.69
C TYR A 139 -10.05 5.43 0.78
N GLN A 140 -9.04 5.91 1.51
CA GLN A 140 -9.17 6.22 2.94
C GLN A 140 -10.07 7.43 3.18
N THR A 141 -10.01 8.45 2.32
CA THR A 141 -10.90 9.62 2.39
C THR A 141 -12.36 9.20 2.28
N THR A 142 -12.68 8.30 1.32
CA THR A 142 -14.02 7.76 1.15
C THR A 142 -14.47 6.99 2.39
N VAL A 143 -13.64 6.10 2.91
CA VAL A 143 -13.93 5.32 4.12
C VAL A 143 -14.15 6.25 5.33
N PHE A 144 -13.29 7.24 5.55
CA PHE A 144 -13.43 8.15 6.70
C PHE A 144 -14.64 9.09 6.56
N ALA A 145 -14.98 9.53 5.35
CA ALA A 145 -16.22 10.29 5.11
C ALA A 145 -17.45 9.48 5.54
N GLN A 146 -17.51 8.19 5.19
CA GLN A 146 -18.60 7.29 5.58
C GLN A 146 -18.62 7.04 7.10
N LEU A 147 -17.46 6.88 7.75
CA LEU A 147 -17.36 6.68 9.19
C LEU A 147 -17.77 7.92 9.99
N ILE A 148 -17.50 9.11 9.48
CA ILE A 148 -18.00 10.37 10.04
C ILE A 148 -19.52 10.45 9.88
N GLN A 149 -20.03 10.14 8.67
CA GLN A 149 -21.45 10.21 8.36
C GLN A 149 -22.28 9.24 9.21
N CYS A 150 -21.82 8.01 9.43
CA CYS A 150 -22.52 7.04 10.30
C CYS A 150 -22.28 7.28 11.80
N GLY A 151 -21.50 8.29 12.17
CA GLY A 151 -21.23 8.67 13.57
C GLY A 151 -20.23 7.76 14.28
N ALA A 152 -19.53 6.90 13.58
CA ALA A 152 -18.47 6.05 14.15
C ALA A 152 -17.19 6.85 14.46
N PHE A 153 -16.93 7.89 13.69
CA PHE A 153 -15.81 8.82 13.90
C PHE A 153 -16.33 10.21 14.29
N ILE A 154 -15.48 10.99 14.95
CA ILE A 154 -15.78 12.39 15.26
C ILE A 154 -15.88 13.22 13.98
N PRO A 155 -16.66 14.32 13.98
CA PRO A 155 -16.69 15.23 12.85
C PRO A 155 -15.31 15.80 12.52
N GLY A 156 -15.00 15.96 11.23
CA GLY A 156 -13.74 16.52 10.75
C GLY A 156 -13.61 16.39 9.23
N ASP A 157 -12.49 16.83 8.70
CA ASP A 157 -12.16 16.70 7.29
C ASP A 157 -11.66 15.28 7.01
N PRO A 158 -12.34 14.46 6.18
CA PRO A 158 -11.95 13.09 5.89
C PRO A 158 -10.62 13.00 5.14
N GLN A 159 -10.26 14.00 4.33
CA GLN A 159 -8.99 14.03 3.62
C GLN A 159 -7.82 14.26 4.59
N VAL A 160 -7.98 15.13 5.58
CA VAL A 160 -6.98 15.35 6.64
C VAL A 160 -6.84 14.09 7.50
N MET A 161 -7.95 13.41 7.81
CA MET A 161 -7.89 12.10 8.51
C MET A 161 -7.13 11.05 7.70
N ALA A 162 -7.38 10.96 6.39
CA ALA A 162 -6.66 10.05 5.50
C ALA A 162 -5.15 10.34 5.51
N MET A 163 -4.75 11.59 5.43
CA MET A 163 -3.35 11.99 5.52
C MET A 163 -2.74 11.62 6.89
N ASN A 164 -3.44 11.89 7.99
CA ASN A 164 -2.96 11.57 9.34
C ASN A 164 -2.84 10.06 9.60
N PHE A 165 -3.65 9.25 8.93
CA PHE A 165 -3.53 7.79 8.99
C PHE A 165 -2.40 7.26 8.11
N TYR A 166 -2.37 7.67 6.86
CA TYR A 166 -1.50 7.09 5.84
C TYR A 166 -0.05 7.58 5.88
N ALA A 167 0.17 8.88 6.08
CA ALA A 167 1.51 9.46 6.00
C ALA A 167 2.53 8.83 6.97
N PRO A 168 2.20 8.56 8.24
CA PRO A 168 3.12 7.86 9.14
C PRO A 168 3.43 6.42 8.69
N ILE A 169 2.45 5.71 8.15
CA ILE A 169 2.64 4.34 7.62
C ILE A 169 3.60 4.36 6.43
N PHE A 170 3.41 5.31 5.52
CA PHE A 170 4.28 5.49 4.37
C PHE A 170 5.71 5.91 4.77
N LEU A 171 5.83 6.76 5.81
CA LEU A 171 7.13 7.11 6.40
C LEU A 171 7.85 5.88 6.95
N LEU A 172 7.14 4.99 7.66
CA LEU A 172 7.72 3.75 8.21
C LEU A 172 8.18 2.81 7.10
N LEU A 173 7.41 2.65 6.01
CA LEU A 173 7.83 1.87 4.83
C LEU A 173 9.15 2.39 4.26
N SER A 174 9.32 3.71 4.19
CA SER A 174 10.55 4.33 3.68
C SER A 174 11.71 4.23 4.66
N ARG A 175 11.44 4.43 5.96
CA ARG A 175 12.44 4.41 7.03
C ARG A 175 13.08 3.05 7.21
N TYR A 176 12.28 1.99 7.10
CA TYR A 176 12.73 0.62 7.37
C TYR A 176 13.03 -0.18 6.10
N ASP A 177 12.97 0.45 4.93
CA ASP A 177 13.33 -0.22 3.68
C ASP A 177 14.79 -0.68 3.70
N GLY A 178 15.03 -1.94 3.39
CA GLY A 178 16.37 -2.54 3.44
C GLY A 178 16.85 -2.98 4.83
N PHE A 179 16.06 -2.82 5.89
CA PHE A 179 16.41 -3.20 7.27
C PHE A 179 15.46 -4.28 7.84
N PRO A 180 15.43 -5.49 7.26
CA PRO A 180 14.48 -6.54 7.66
C PRO A 180 14.64 -6.99 9.11
N GLU A 181 15.83 -6.81 9.70
CA GLU A 181 16.12 -7.13 11.11
C GLU A 181 15.42 -6.18 12.10
N LYS A 182 14.94 -5.04 11.64
CA LYS A 182 14.21 -4.05 12.46
C LYS A 182 12.69 -4.25 12.47
N GLU A 183 12.21 -5.42 12.10
CA GLU A 183 10.77 -5.70 12.00
C GLU A 183 10.01 -5.40 13.29
N ALA A 184 10.54 -5.86 14.43
CA ALA A 184 9.90 -5.65 15.73
C ALA A 184 9.76 -4.14 16.07
N GLU A 185 10.79 -3.34 15.77
CA GLU A 185 10.78 -1.89 15.97
C GLU A 185 9.75 -1.21 15.06
N ALA A 186 9.75 -1.56 13.77
CA ALA A 186 8.83 -1.01 12.78
C ALA A 186 7.36 -1.31 13.12
N LEU A 187 7.06 -2.56 13.50
CA LEU A 187 5.72 -2.97 13.88
C LEU A 187 5.26 -2.34 15.19
N ALA A 188 6.15 -2.16 16.17
CA ALA A 188 5.81 -1.47 17.42
C ALA A 188 5.41 0.00 17.17
N LEU A 189 6.12 0.70 16.28
CA LEU A 189 5.78 2.07 15.90
C LEU A 189 4.49 2.14 15.08
N LEU A 190 4.29 1.21 14.16
CA LEU A 190 3.04 1.09 13.38
C LEU A 190 1.84 0.91 14.32
N ASP A 191 1.93 0.00 15.28
CA ASP A 191 0.87 -0.26 16.25
C ASP A 191 0.54 0.97 17.08
N ALA A 192 1.59 1.63 17.61
CA ALA A 192 1.43 2.83 18.40
C ALA A 192 0.71 3.94 17.61
N GLN A 193 1.08 4.12 16.34
CA GLN A 193 0.47 5.09 15.44
C GLN A 193 -0.99 4.77 15.15
N VAL A 194 -1.30 3.52 14.78
CA VAL A 194 -2.67 3.10 14.47
C VAL A 194 -3.58 3.20 15.70
N ARG A 195 -3.08 2.82 16.89
CA ARG A 195 -3.82 2.97 18.15
C ARG A 195 -4.04 4.42 18.53
N ALA A 196 -3.04 5.29 18.31
CA ALA A 196 -3.17 6.73 18.56
C ALA A 196 -4.22 7.33 17.63
N PHE A 197 -4.17 7.02 16.34
CA PHE A 197 -5.17 7.44 15.36
C PHE A 197 -6.58 7.00 15.77
N TYR A 198 -6.75 5.72 16.08
CA TYR A 198 -8.06 5.18 16.51
C TYR A 198 -8.60 5.91 17.73
N ARG A 199 -7.78 6.13 18.76
CA ARG A 199 -8.17 6.83 19.99
C ARG A 199 -8.57 8.29 19.74
N ILE A 200 -7.92 8.98 18.79
CA ILE A 200 -8.19 10.38 18.46
C ILE A 200 -9.51 10.52 17.71
N TYR A 201 -9.74 9.65 16.71
CA TYR A 201 -10.82 9.85 15.75
C TYR A 201 -12.07 8.98 16.01
N ARG A 202 -11.93 7.86 16.71
CA ARG A 202 -13.08 7.00 17.05
C ARG A 202 -13.95 7.73 18.08
N ARG A 203 -15.24 7.87 17.76
CA ARG A 203 -16.21 8.35 18.77
C ARG A 203 -16.31 7.32 19.88
N GLY A 204 -16.10 7.74 21.12
CA GLY A 204 -16.37 6.90 22.30
C GLY A 204 -17.84 6.50 22.32
N THR A 205 -18.15 5.31 22.79
CA THR A 205 -19.51 4.97 23.21
C THR A 205 -19.76 5.79 24.46
N ASP A 206 -20.26 7.02 24.32
CA ASP A 206 -20.70 7.81 25.44
C ASP A 206 -21.78 7.03 26.19
N THR A 207 -21.45 6.57 27.37
CA THR A 207 -22.45 6.30 28.38
C THR A 207 -23.16 7.65 28.59
N PRO A 208 -24.48 7.74 28.40
CA PRO A 208 -25.17 9.03 28.57
C PRO A 208 -24.87 9.54 29.96
N HIS A 209 -24.15 10.66 30.04
CA HIS A 209 -24.04 11.42 31.28
C HIS A 209 -25.47 11.79 31.68
N ASN A 210 -25.97 11.07 32.65
CA ASN A 210 -27.21 11.35 33.35
C ASN A 210 -27.00 12.67 34.09
N THR A 211 -27.21 13.79 33.40
CA THR A 211 -27.34 15.11 34.03
C THR A 211 -28.68 15.08 34.74
N LYS A 212 -28.70 14.51 35.96
CA LYS A 212 -29.75 14.81 36.92
C LYS A 212 -29.63 16.29 37.17
N ALA A 213 -30.51 17.04 36.53
CA ALA A 213 -30.87 18.36 37.00
C ALA A 213 -31.40 18.20 38.44
N SER A 214 -30.55 18.47 39.42
CA SER A 214 -30.98 18.77 40.76
C SER A 214 -31.58 20.18 40.73
N GLY A 215 -32.90 20.23 40.69
CA GLY A 215 -33.63 21.43 41.02
C GLY A 215 -33.40 21.79 42.47
N LEU A 216 -33.20 23.06 42.68
CA LEU A 216 -33.67 23.87 43.83
C LEU A 216 -33.83 25.28 43.34
#